data_a6ea0952bf98d4a833dd4becb2bb46fd
#
_entry.id   a6ea0952bf98d4a833dd4becb2bb46fd
#
_cell.length_a   1.000
_cell.length_b   1.000
_cell.length_c   1.000
_cell.angle_alpha   90.00
_cell.angle_beta   90.00
_cell.angle_gamma   90.00
#
_symmetry.space_group_name_H-M   'P 1'
#
loop_
_entity.id
_entity.type
_entity.pdbx_description
1 polymer ?
#
loop_
_entity_poly.entity_id
_entity_poly.type
_entity_poly.pdbx_seq_one_letter_code
_entity_poly.pdbx_strand_id
1 'polypeptide(L)'
;MTHPSRGTPPGPPVLDFGIPPRLARRMSMAEQHEYLRTKLSRRRTLVTAGSLAAGGLLAGCGGPDSSASPNATTSAPSPATSKAPGSAVTPFGRHLAFGADPKTQMRVSWQVPLAVKKPYLRVGPKPEELTRKVEAEVRDLHTPGVKGVRLELEQYYLHAALDGLRPGTTYYYGVGHEGFDPAAPAHRATIGTFRTAPAGPETFVFTAFGDQGVGKAAAANDNLIVRQKPAFHLHAGDICYADGNGKGVESDGYDPGFWDLFLKQNEPVARSVPWMVTTGNHDMEAWYSPDGYGGQLARWSLPDNGFDPRSAPGVYAFTYGNVGFVALDANDVSYEIPANLGYSGGRQTTWLDAKLRELRAAKGVDFVVVFFHHCAYSTSSHASDGGVRDAWLPLFAKHQVDLVINGHNHVYERTDAVKDGEVGRPVPVGASTDPTRDGTVYVTAGGGGRDLYGFPSGVKESYEGQVTRHDAVDTFAWTKSRRAKAETVEWSRVRYRGFSLLSVEAVSGARPALKVSALAQNGDRVDHFEVRRGA
;
A
#
# COMPACT_ATOMS: atom_id res chain seq x y z
N MET A 1 31.54 39.77 -36.87
CA MET A 1 31.73 39.76 -35.44
C MET A 1 30.39 39.40 -34.81
N THR A 2 30.18 38.10 -34.51
CA THR A 2 28.97 37.55 -33.91
C THR A 2 29.14 37.51 -32.43
N HIS A 3 28.30 38.20 -31.67
CA HIS A 3 28.27 38.16 -30.20
C HIS A 3 27.77 36.79 -29.72
N PRO A 4 28.43 36.17 -28.73
CA PRO A 4 27.89 34.95 -28.11
C PRO A 4 26.69 35.31 -27.23
N SER A 5 25.59 34.60 -27.40
CA SER A 5 24.41 34.65 -26.55
C SER A 5 24.78 34.26 -25.11
N ARG A 6 24.57 35.17 -24.16
CA ARG A 6 24.68 34.88 -22.73
C ARG A 6 23.62 33.84 -22.37
N GLY A 7 24.06 32.63 -22.07
CA GLY A 7 23.20 31.61 -21.49
C GLY A 7 22.59 32.10 -20.18
N THR A 8 21.32 31.87 -20.02
CA THR A 8 20.56 32.10 -18.78
C THR A 8 21.28 31.39 -17.63
N PRO A 9 21.56 32.06 -16.48
CA PRO A 9 22.18 31.40 -15.36
C PRO A 9 21.33 30.21 -14.89
N PRO A 10 21.94 29.08 -14.54
CA PRO A 10 21.18 27.93 -14.02
C PRO A 10 20.42 28.39 -12.79
N GLY A 11 19.10 28.14 -12.79
CA GLY A 11 18.26 28.36 -11.62
C GLY A 11 18.82 27.64 -10.39
N PRO A 12 18.39 28.02 -9.16
CA PRO A 12 18.83 27.39 -7.94
C PRO A 12 18.70 25.88 -8.07
N PRO A 13 19.65 25.10 -7.53
CA PRO A 13 19.62 23.64 -7.68
C PRO A 13 18.30 23.13 -7.14
N VAL A 14 17.44 22.67 -8.04
CA VAL A 14 16.27 21.88 -7.69
C VAL A 14 16.84 20.70 -6.92
N LEU A 15 16.36 20.46 -5.71
CA LEU A 15 16.65 19.24 -4.98
C LEU A 15 16.03 18.10 -5.78
N ASP A 16 16.85 17.58 -6.66
CA ASP A 16 16.48 16.49 -7.59
C ASP A 16 16.63 15.19 -6.79
N PHE A 17 15.58 14.87 -6.06
CA PHE A 17 15.47 13.63 -5.32
C PHE A 17 14.99 12.55 -6.30
N GLY A 18 15.86 11.62 -6.60
CA GLY A 18 15.55 10.50 -7.45
C GLY A 18 16.44 10.35 -8.68
N ILE A 19 16.29 9.24 -9.34
CA ILE A 19 16.93 8.93 -10.62
C ILE A 19 15.92 9.25 -11.71
N PRO A 20 16.32 9.97 -12.78
CA PRO A 20 15.42 10.21 -13.90
C PRO A 20 14.83 8.87 -14.42
N PRO A 21 13.51 8.76 -14.65
CA PRO A 21 12.86 7.49 -15.00
C PRO A 21 13.49 6.77 -16.20
N ARG A 22 13.97 7.52 -17.19
CA ARG A 22 14.67 6.96 -18.35
C ARG A 22 16.02 6.35 -18.00
N LEU A 23 16.68 6.86 -16.98
CA LEU A 23 17.97 6.36 -16.51
C LEU A 23 17.74 5.17 -15.58
N ALA A 24 16.80 5.26 -14.65
CA ALA A 24 16.42 4.18 -13.75
C ALA A 24 16.07 2.88 -14.50
N ARG A 25 15.32 2.99 -15.60
CA ARG A 25 14.96 1.82 -16.45
C ARG A 25 16.14 1.09 -17.11
N ARG A 26 17.32 1.68 -17.12
CA ARG A 26 18.53 1.11 -17.73
C ARG A 26 19.55 0.64 -16.69
N MET A 27 19.26 0.88 -15.43
CA MET A 27 20.14 0.58 -14.31
C MET A 27 19.52 -0.52 -13.46
N SER A 28 20.32 -1.47 -13.05
CA SER A 28 19.94 -2.35 -11.95
C SER A 28 19.72 -1.52 -10.68
N MET A 29 19.01 -2.04 -9.72
CA MET A 29 18.77 -1.31 -8.48
C MET A 29 20.04 -1.04 -7.69
N ALA A 30 21.03 -1.96 -7.73
CA ALA A 30 22.35 -1.73 -7.17
C ALA A 30 23.05 -0.52 -7.82
N GLU A 31 22.94 -0.38 -9.15
CA GLU A 31 23.49 0.77 -9.88
C GLU A 31 22.72 2.06 -9.59
N GLN A 32 21.41 2.01 -9.42
CA GLN A 32 20.61 3.15 -8.99
C GLN A 32 21.05 3.64 -7.61
N HIS A 33 21.28 2.74 -6.69
CA HIS A 33 21.82 3.03 -5.36
C HIS A 33 23.18 3.68 -5.41
N GLU A 34 24.09 3.11 -6.15
CA GLU A 34 25.45 3.67 -6.27
C GLU A 34 25.41 5.06 -6.91
N TYR A 35 24.58 5.25 -7.92
CA TYR A 35 24.34 6.56 -8.53
C TYR A 35 23.87 7.60 -7.50
N LEU A 36 22.90 7.25 -6.68
CA LEU A 36 22.34 8.15 -5.67
C LEU A 36 23.34 8.41 -4.53
N ARG A 37 24.02 7.38 -4.05
CA ARG A 37 25.06 7.50 -3.05
C ARG A 37 26.18 8.43 -3.51
N THR A 38 26.60 8.31 -4.76
CA THR A 38 27.61 9.17 -5.37
C THR A 38 27.13 10.62 -5.50
N LYS A 39 25.86 10.81 -5.88
CA LYS A 39 25.23 12.13 -6.02
C LYS A 39 25.07 12.83 -4.68
N LEU A 40 24.70 12.12 -3.62
CA LEU A 40 24.55 12.63 -2.26
C LEU A 40 25.90 12.91 -1.59
N SER A 41 26.90 12.05 -1.76
CA SER A 41 28.23 12.26 -1.21
C SER A 41 28.91 13.51 -1.78
N ARG A 42 28.78 13.76 -3.07
CA ARG A 42 29.27 14.99 -3.72
C ARG A 42 28.59 16.25 -3.21
N ARG A 43 27.30 16.18 -2.83
CA ARG A 43 26.59 17.32 -2.21
C ARG A 43 27.03 17.57 -0.78
N ARG A 44 27.32 16.56 0.03
CA ARG A 44 27.90 16.74 1.38
C ARG A 44 29.25 17.42 1.33
N THR A 45 30.08 17.10 0.35
CA THR A 45 31.41 17.74 0.18
C THR A 45 31.29 19.21 -0.25
N LEU A 46 30.23 19.60 -0.95
CA LEU A 46 30.01 21.00 -1.36
C LEU A 46 29.34 21.86 -0.27
N VAL A 47 28.58 21.26 0.64
CA VAL A 47 27.92 21.97 1.76
C VAL A 47 28.89 22.29 2.88
N THR A 48 29.95 21.51 3.06
CA THR A 48 31.01 21.81 4.05
C THR A 48 31.97 22.92 3.63
N ALA A 49 31.94 23.37 2.38
CA ALA A 49 32.78 24.45 1.88
C ALA A 49 32.10 25.83 1.77
N GLY A 50 30.81 25.95 2.16
CA GLY A 50 30.00 27.15 1.93
C GLY A 50 29.05 27.52 3.06
N SER A 51 29.44 27.36 4.33
CA SER A 51 28.61 27.81 5.44
C SER A 51 29.07 29.13 6.02
N LEU A 52 28.48 30.23 5.52
CA LEU A 52 28.19 31.46 6.29
C LEU A 52 27.18 32.29 5.47
N ALA A 53 25.99 32.47 6.04
CA ALA A 53 24.95 33.42 5.73
C ALA A 53 23.67 32.87 5.07
N ALA A 54 22.62 33.14 5.78
CA ALA A 54 21.18 33.20 5.46
C ALA A 54 20.34 32.01 5.91
N GLY A 55 19.67 32.22 7.06
CA GLY A 55 18.55 31.40 7.52
C GLY A 55 17.33 31.56 6.62
N GLY A 56 16.61 30.48 6.42
CA GLY A 56 15.36 30.44 5.68
C GLY A 56 14.87 29.01 5.58
N LEU A 57 13.99 28.62 6.48
CA LEU A 57 12.95 27.59 6.38
C LEU A 57 13.13 26.53 5.28
N LEU A 58 13.69 25.40 5.66
CA LEU A 58 13.48 24.13 4.98
C LEU A 58 12.89 23.17 6.01
N ALA A 59 11.60 22.97 5.93
CA ALA A 59 10.95 21.83 6.55
C ALA A 59 11.40 20.58 5.80
N GLY A 60 12.55 20.03 6.21
CA GLY A 60 12.94 18.68 5.88
C GLY A 60 12.11 17.73 6.72
N CYS A 61 11.69 16.61 6.17
CA CYS A 61 11.18 15.47 6.90
C CYS A 61 12.27 14.88 7.82
N GLY A 62 12.40 15.48 8.98
CA GLY A 62 13.25 15.13 10.09
C GLY A 62 12.66 15.84 11.27
N GLY A 63 11.71 15.22 11.95
CA GLY A 63 11.27 15.68 13.25
C GLY A 63 12.45 15.61 14.22
N PRO A 64 12.54 16.52 15.17
CA PRO A 64 13.58 16.46 16.18
C PRO A 64 13.39 15.20 17.02
N ASP A 65 14.50 14.54 17.29
CA ASP A 65 14.62 13.52 18.31
C ASP A 65 13.84 13.90 19.57
N SER A 66 12.76 13.23 19.82
CA SER A 66 12.21 13.11 21.15
C SER A 66 12.68 11.80 21.74
N SER A 67 13.73 11.91 22.49
CA SER A 67 14.22 11.09 23.58
C SER A 67 13.36 9.89 23.98
N ALA A 68 14.12 8.81 24.22
CA ALA A 68 13.83 7.67 25.06
C ALA A 68 13.04 6.54 24.43
N SER A 69 13.74 5.71 23.67
CA SER A 69 13.48 4.29 23.71
C SER A 69 14.18 3.67 24.92
N PRO A 70 13.49 2.94 25.77
CA PRO A 70 14.18 2.05 26.69
C PRO A 70 14.75 0.86 25.89
N ASN A 71 16.02 0.60 26.10
CA ASN A 71 16.79 -0.54 25.64
C ASN A 71 15.95 -1.83 25.57
N ALA A 72 15.65 -2.27 24.36
CA ALA A 72 15.49 -3.66 24.07
C ALA A 72 16.69 -4.07 23.20
N THR A 73 17.77 -4.43 23.83
CA THR A 73 18.83 -5.22 23.22
C THR A 73 18.27 -6.59 22.87
N THR A 74 17.58 -6.70 21.75
CA THR A 74 17.43 -7.97 21.06
C THR A 74 18.57 -8.04 20.06
N SER A 75 19.61 -8.76 20.44
CA SER A 75 20.65 -9.23 19.55
C SER A 75 20.00 -9.87 18.33
N ALA A 76 20.28 -9.31 17.15
CA ALA A 76 19.97 -9.97 15.89
C ALA A 76 20.56 -11.39 15.91
N PRO A 77 19.83 -12.42 15.47
CA PRO A 77 20.41 -13.75 15.35
C PRO A 77 21.51 -13.71 14.32
N SER A 78 22.72 -14.08 14.71
CA SER A 78 23.84 -14.32 13.80
C SER A 78 23.41 -15.28 12.69
N PRO A 79 23.83 -15.06 11.44
CA PRO A 79 23.54 -15.98 10.36
C PRO A 79 24.28 -17.29 10.64
N ALA A 80 23.54 -18.32 11.02
CA ALA A 80 24.06 -19.66 11.13
C ALA A 80 24.15 -20.27 9.73
N THR A 81 25.33 -20.23 9.14
CA THR A 81 25.69 -21.08 8.02
C THR A 81 25.80 -22.53 8.51
N SER A 82 24.68 -23.21 8.63
CA SER A 82 24.67 -24.66 8.77
C SER A 82 23.58 -25.23 7.88
N LYS A 83 23.94 -26.15 7.00
CA LYS A 83 23.01 -27.01 6.27
C LYS A 83 22.23 -27.83 7.30
N ALA A 84 21.14 -27.31 7.82
CA ALA A 84 20.22 -28.08 8.62
C ALA A 84 19.58 -29.19 7.75
N PRO A 85 19.35 -30.40 8.28
CA PRO A 85 18.57 -31.41 7.58
C PRO A 85 17.19 -30.83 7.26
N GLY A 86 16.68 -31.04 6.02
CA GLY A 86 15.43 -30.46 5.52
C GLY A 86 14.18 -30.73 6.34
N SER A 87 14.25 -31.58 7.38
CA SER A 87 13.16 -31.90 8.31
C SER A 87 12.87 -30.86 9.39
N ALA A 88 13.72 -29.83 9.55
CA ALA A 88 13.62 -28.85 10.64
C ALA A 88 13.17 -27.45 10.20
N VAL A 89 12.90 -27.22 8.91
CA VAL A 89 12.53 -25.89 8.38
C VAL A 89 11.03 -25.67 8.55
N THR A 90 10.64 -24.74 9.39
CA THR A 90 9.23 -24.40 9.61
C THR A 90 8.81 -23.23 8.73
N PRO A 91 7.78 -23.38 7.88
CA PRO A 91 7.19 -22.27 7.12
C PRO A 91 6.58 -21.23 8.05
N PHE A 92 6.65 -19.95 7.63
CA PHE A 92 6.06 -18.82 8.36
C PHE A 92 5.58 -17.75 7.37
N GLY A 93 4.91 -16.72 7.89
CA GLY A 93 4.52 -15.56 7.11
C GLY A 93 3.47 -15.87 6.04
N ARG A 94 2.59 -16.85 6.28
CA ARG A 94 1.53 -17.20 5.33
C ARG A 94 0.59 -16.04 5.13
N HIS A 95 0.36 -15.70 3.88
CA HIS A 95 -0.58 -14.66 3.49
C HIS A 95 -1.31 -15.04 2.20
N LEU A 96 -2.52 -14.55 2.08
CA LEU A 96 -3.43 -14.83 0.99
C LEU A 96 -3.64 -13.58 0.14
N ALA A 97 -3.84 -13.77 -1.15
CA ALA A 97 -4.43 -12.79 -2.05
C ALA A 97 -5.36 -13.49 -3.03
N PHE A 98 -6.34 -12.78 -3.56
CA PHE A 98 -7.12 -13.30 -4.67
C PHE A 98 -6.29 -13.33 -5.96
N GLY A 99 -6.65 -14.20 -6.90
CA GLY A 99 -6.25 -14.04 -8.29
C GLY A 99 -7.17 -13.04 -9.02
N ALA A 100 -7.06 -12.97 -10.33
CA ALA A 100 -7.87 -12.06 -11.16
C ALA A 100 -9.39 -12.33 -11.05
N ASP A 101 -9.77 -13.57 -10.80
CA ASP A 101 -11.16 -13.98 -10.48
C ASP A 101 -11.26 -14.55 -9.05
N PRO A 102 -11.64 -13.75 -8.06
CA PRO A 102 -11.79 -14.19 -6.66
C PRO A 102 -12.78 -15.33 -6.43
N LYS A 103 -13.67 -15.60 -7.38
CA LYS A 103 -14.66 -16.69 -7.28
C LYS A 103 -14.00 -18.06 -7.44
N THR A 104 -12.94 -18.11 -8.23
CA THR A 104 -12.35 -19.39 -8.66
C THR A 104 -10.84 -19.47 -8.40
N GLN A 105 -10.23 -18.38 -7.91
CA GLN A 105 -8.79 -18.25 -7.76
C GLN A 105 -8.39 -17.77 -6.37
N MET A 106 -7.32 -18.38 -5.81
CA MET A 106 -6.66 -17.94 -4.60
C MET A 106 -5.14 -18.10 -4.77
N ARG A 107 -4.40 -17.14 -4.27
CA ARG A 107 -2.94 -17.17 -4.19
C ARG A 107 -2.55 -17.35 -2.73
N VAL A 108 -1.68 -18.31 -2.45
CA VAL A 108 -1.17 -18.58 -1.11
C VAL A 108 0.33 -18.40 -1.14
N SER A 109 0.82 -17.49 -0.35
CA SER A 109 2.24 -17.16 -0.25
C SER A 109 2.74 -17.40 1.17
N TRP A 110 4.01 -17.79 1.30
CA TRP A 110 4.67 -17.98 2.58
C TRP A 110 6.18 -17.87 2.44
N GLN A 111 6.87 -17.83 3.56
CA GLN A 111 8.32 -17.77 3.62
C GLN A 111 8.89 -18.98 4.35
N VAL A 112 10.12 -19.35 4.01
CA VAL A 112 10.94 -20.29 4.77
C VAL A 112 12.30 -19.67 5.07
N PRO A 113 12.90 -19.99 6.25
CA PRO A 113 14.17 -19.38 6.66
C PRO A 113 15.39 -19.91 5.87
N LEU A 114 15.24 -21.03 5.19
CA LEU A 114 16.29 -21.70 4.41
C LEU A 114 15.69 -22.31 3.15
N ALA A 115 16.50 -22.48 2.10
CA ALA A 115 16.08 -23.15 0.88
C ALA A 115 15.54 -24.57 1.15
N VAL A 116 14.39 -24.88 0.59
CA VAL A 116 13.71 -26.17 0.74
C VAL A 116 13.55 -26.87 -0.60
N LYS A 117 13.32 -28.21 -0.56
CA LYS A 117 13.07 -29.01 -1.75
C LYS A 117 11.59 -29.33 -1.88
N LYS A 118 11.09 -29.35 -3.14
CA LYS A 118 9.73 -29.75 -3.50
C LYS A 118 8.67 -29.06 -2.64
N PRO A 119 8.64 -27.72 -2.58
CA PRO A 119 7.62 -27.01 -1.83
C PRO A 119 6.24 -27.25 -2.46
N TYR A 120 5.21 -27.31 -1.63
CA TYR A 120 3.85 -27.55 -2.07
C TYR A 120 2.82 -27.00 -1.08
N LEU A 121 1.59 -26.89 -1.57
CA LEU A 121 0.40 -26.63 -0.77
C LEU A 121 -0.54 -27.84 -0.85
N ARG A 122 -1.19 -28.17 0.24
CA ARG A 122 -2.35 -29.05 0.27
C ARG A 122 -3.61 -28.24 0.57
N VAL A 123 -4.71 -28.53 -0.14
CA VAL A 123 -6.00 -27.85 0.06
C VAL A 123 -7.13 -28.85 0.03
N GLY A 124 -8.19 -28.58 0.78
CA GLY A 124 -9.37 -29.43 0.85
C GLY A 124 -10.55 -28.78 1.55
N PRO A 125 -11.68 -29.50 1.64
CA PRO A 125 -12.93 -28.97 2.22
C PRO A 125 -12.93 -28.93 3.75
N LYS A 126 -12.02 -29.68 4.39
CA LYS A 126 -11.87 -29.74 5.86
C LYS A 126 -10.41 -29.80 6.26
N PRO A 127 -10.05 -29.44 7.49
CA PRO A 127 -8.67 -29.50 7.98
C PRO A 127 -8.05 -30.91 7.90
N GLU A 128 -8.87 -31.95 8.04
CA GLU A 128 -8.48 -33.36 7.97
C GLU A 128 -8.45 -33.93 6.56
N GLU A 129 -9.04 -33.21 5.58
CA GLU A 129 -9.25 -33.68 4.20
C GLU A 129 -8.52 -32.76 3.19
N LEU A 130 -7.22 -32.55 3.38
CA LEU A 130 -6.39 -31.76 2.45
C LEU A 130 -5.94 -32.63 1.27
N THR A 131 -6.85 -32.97 0.40
CA THR A 131 -6.71 -34.01 -0.64
C THR A 131 -5.99 -33.54 -1.89
N ARG A 132 -6.16 -32.27 -2.29
CA ARG A 132 -5.51 -31.70 -3.48
C ARG A 132 -4.13 -31.15 -3.11
N LYS A 133 -3.10 -31.64 -3.82
CA LYS A 133 -1.73 -31.11 -3.72
C LYS A 133 -1.41 -30.22 -4.92
N VAL A 134 -0.79 -29.07 -4.67
CA VAL A 134 -0.37 -28.10 -5.67
C VAL A 134 1.10 -27.79 -5.43
N GLU A 135 1.92 -27.86 -6.46
CA GLU A 135 3.34 -27.46 -6.37
C GLU A 135 3.45 -25.95 -6.17
N ALA A 136 4.49 -25.53 -5.47
CA ALA A 136 4.75 -24.13 -5.22
C ALA A 136 5.97 -23.65 -5.99
N GLU A 137 5.89 -22.44 -6.52
CA GLU A 137 6.99 -21.68 -7.08
C GLU A 137 7.87 -21.14 -5.93
N VAL A 138 9.18 -21.10 -6.13
CA VAL A 138 10.13 -20.42 -5.22
C VAL A 138 10.59 -19.14 -5.89
N ARG A 139 10.51 -18.03 -5.17
CA ARG A 139 11.08 -16.74 -5.54
C ARG A 139 12.05 -16.32 -4.45
N ASP A 140 13.33 -16.44 -4.74
CA ASP A 140 14.39 -16.05 -3.82
C ASP A 140 14.75 -14.58 -3.99
N LEU A 141 15.14 -13.95 -2.89
CA LEU A 141 15.69 -12.61 -2.86
C LEU A 141 17.05 -12.62 -2.19
N HIS A 142 18.04 -12.20 -2.94
CA HIS A 142 19.37 -11.94 -2.43
C HIS A 142 19.55 -10.44 -2.15
N THR A 143 19.86 -10.11 -0.90
CA THR A 143 20.21 -8.74 -0.52
C THR A 143 21.70 -8.68 -0.18
N PRO A 144 22.51 -7.97 -0.98
CA PRO A 144 23.95 -7.86 -0.75
C PRO A 144 24.27 -7.23 0.60
N GLY A 145 25.31 -7.71 1.24
CA GLY A 145 25.86 -7.07 2.43
C GLY A 145 26.48 -5.71 2.11
N VAL A 146 26.34 -4.76 3.02
CA VAL A 146 27.00 -3.46 2.96
C VAL A 146 27.87 -3.30 4.21
N LYS A 147 29.18 -3.18 4.02
CA LYS A 147 30.16 -3.15 5.11
C LYS A 147 29.83 -2.05 6.14
N GLY A 148 29.66 -2.46 7.39
CA GLY A 148 29.33 -1.56 8.51
C GLY A 148 27.88 -1.08 8.57
N VAL A 149 27.03 -1.50 7.63
CA VAL A 149 25.61 -1.11 7.56
C VAL A 149 24.69 -2.32 7.67
N ARG A 150 24.89 -3.35 6.85
CA ARG A 150 23.98 -4.50 6.76
C ARG A 150 24.74 -5.77 6.39
N LEU A 151 24.33 -6.89 6.98
CA LEU A 151 24.79 -8.22 6.56
C LEU A 151 24.05 -8.64 5.28
N GLU A 152 24.69 -9.52 4.52
CA GLU A 152 24.07 -10.23 3.42
C GLU A 152 22.89 -11.08 3.91
N LEU A 153 21.79 -11.10 3.17
CA LEU A 153 20.58 -11.84 3.53
C LEU A 153 19.99 -12.55 2.32
N GLU A 154 19.67 -13.84 2.50
CA GLU A 154 18.91 -14.65 1.57
C GLU A 154 17.50 -14.90 2.13
N GLN A 155 16.47 -14.62 1.34
CA GLN A 155 15.08 -14.85 1.69
C GLN A 155 14.41 -15.71 0.62
N TYR A 156 13.59 -16.67 1.04
CA TYR A 156 12.91 -17.62 0.16
C TYR A 156 11.40 -17.48 0.34
N TYR A 157 10.74 -16.96 -0.70
CA TYR A 157 9.29 -16.81 -0.78
C TYR A 157 8.72 -17.90 -1.68
N LEU A 158 7.62 -18.49 -1.26
CA LEU A 158 6.99 -19.61 -1.92
C LEU A 158 5.54 -19.28 -2.24
N HIS A 159 5.09 -19.66 -3.44
CA HIS A 159 3.77 -19.29 -3.95
C HIS A 159 3.07 -20.49 -4.56
N ALA A 160 1.81 -20.72 -4.14
CA ALA A 160 0.94 -21.70 -4.76
C ALA A 160 -0.29 -21.00 -5.36
N ALA A 161 -0.54 -21.24 -6.63
CA ALA A 161 -1.71 -20.75 -7.33
C ALA A 161 -2.83 -21.82 -7.28
N LEU A 162 -3.96 -21.45 -6.70
CA LEU A 162 -5.16 -22.25 -6.69
C LEU A 162 -6.15 -21.70 -7.71
N ASP A 163 -6.40 -22.47 -8.74
CA ASP A 163 -7.38 -22.16 -9.78
C ASP A 163 -8.47 -23.26 -9.83
N GLY A 164 -9.62 -22.96 -10.43
CA GLY A 164 -10.75 -23.87 -10.55
C GLY A 164 -11.44 -24.17 -9.22
N LEU A 165 -11.38 -23.23 -8.29
CA LEU A 165 -12.13 -23.30 -7.03
C LEU A 165 -13.63 -23.06 -7.28
N ARG A 166 -14.48 -23.53 -6.36
CA ARG A 166 -15.92 -23.26 -6.40
C ARG A 166 -16.22 -21.91 -5.75
N PRO A 167 -17.08 -21.08 -6.34
CA PRO A 167 -17.52 -19.83 -5.74
C PRO A 167 -18.19 -20.01 -4.37
N GLY A 168 -18.07 -19.02 -3.50
CA GLY A 168 -18.71 -18.95 -2.20
C GLY A 168 -18.33 -20.09 -1.24
N THR A 169 -17.19 -20.74 -1.47
CA THR A 169 -16.80 -21.98 -0.78
C THR A 169 -15.63 -21.74 0.16
N THR A 170 -15.73 -22.29 1.37
CA THR A 170 -14.63 -22.30 2.34
C THR A 170 -13.71 -23.48 2.06
N TYR A 171 -12.41 -23.21 2.07
CA TYR A 171 -11.34 -24.17 1.92
C TYR A 171 -10.38 -24.08 3.10
N TYR A 172 -9.74 -25.22 3.40
CA TYR A 172 -8.65 -25.33 4.35
C TYR A 172 -7.37 -25.69 3.62
N TYR A 173 -6.23 -25.15 4.06
CA TYR A 173 -4.97 -25.39 3.39
C TYR A 173 -3.79 -25.49 4.37
N GLY A 174 -2.77 -26.21 3.95
CA GLY A 174 -1.50 -26.29 4.65
C GLY A 174 -0.34 -26.22 3.66
N VAL A 175 0.72 -25.54 4.04
CA VAL A 175 1.94 -25.39 3.25
C VAL A 175 3.01 -26.35 3.71
N GLY A 176 3.75 -26.95 2.79
CA GLY A 176 4.74 -27.98 3.09
C GLY A 176 5.90 -28.02 2.08
N HIS A 177 6.86 -28.88 2.38
CA HIS A 177 8.02 -29.18 1.55
C HIS A 177 8.58 -30.56 1.92
N GLU A 178 9.62 -31.03 1.25
CA GLU A 178 10.29 -32.27 1.62
C GLU A 178 10.80 -32.20 3.07
N GLY A 179 10.26 -33.07 3.95
CA GLY A 179 10.56 -33.08 5.38
C GLY A 179 9.56 -32.33 6.27
N PHE A 180 8.58 -31.60 5.71
CA PHE A 180 7.51 -30.94 6.45
C PHE A 180 6.15 -31.19 5.81
N ASP A 181 5.35 -32.10 6.38
CA ASP A 181 3.98 -32.36 5.89
C ASP A 181 2.94 -31.62 6.75
N PRO A 182 2.18 -30.66 6.17
CA PRO A 182 1.15 -29.93 6.90
C PRO A 182 -0.03 -30.81 7.33
N ALA A 183 -0.23 -31.99 6.73
CA ALA A 183 -1.27 -32.92 7.12
C ALA A 183 -0.90 -33.76 8.35
N ALA A 184 0.37 -33.74 8.78
CA ALA A 184 0.78 -34.45 9.98
C ALA A 184 0.09 -33.90 11.24
N PRO A 185 -0.30 -34.73 12.22
CA PRO A 185 -0.99 -34.29 13.43
C PRO A 185 -0.27 -33.17 14.20
N ALA A 186 1.06 -33.20 14.23
CA ALA A 186 1.89 -32.15 14.85
C ALA A 186 1.77 -30.77 14.21
N HIS A 187 1.35 -30.71 12.93
CA HIS A 187 1.24 -29.46 12.17
C HIS A 187 -0.21 -28.96 12.01
N ARG A 188 -1.18 -29.62 12.65
CA ARG A 188 -2.61 -29.27 12.54
C ARG A 188 -2.90 -27.81 12.89
N ALA A 189 -2.20 -27.23 13.85
CA ALA A 189 -2.32 -25.82 14.23
C ALA A 189 -1.85 -24.83 13.13
N THR A 190 -1.13 -25.33 12.12
CA THR A 190 -0.65 -24.51 10.99
C THR A 190 -1.65 -24.45 9.82
N ILE A 191 -2.77 -25.17 9.88
CA ILE A 191 -3.78 -25.14 8.83
C ILE A 191 -4.45 -23.76 8.79
N GLY A 192 -4.42 -23.13 7.61
CA GLY A 192 -5.13 -21.91 7.32
C GLY A 192 -6.49 -22.18 6.67
N THR A 193 -7.29 -21.15 6.51
CA THR A 193 -8.58 -21.23 5.85
C THR A 193 -8.82 -19.99 5.00
N PHE A 194 -9.64 -20.11 3.95
CA PHE A 194 -10.12 -18.99 3.17
C PHE A 194 -11.50 -19.29 2.56
N ARG A 195 -12.20 -18.22 2.15
CA ARG A 195 -13.44 -18.34 1.39
C ARG A 195 -13.28 -17.65 0.04
N THR A 196 -13.70 -18.30 -1.04
CA THR A 196 -13.79 -17.70 -2.37
C THR A 196 -14.95 -16.70 -2.45
N ALA A 197 -14.86 -15.73 -3.35
CA ALA A 197 -15.94 -14.78 -3.60
C ALA A 197 -17.25 -15.51 -4.01
N PRO A 198 -18.43 -14.95 -3.68
CA PRO A 198 -19.71 -15.52 -4.05
C PRO A 198 -19.91 -15.50 -5.57
N ALA A 199 -20.77 -16.36 -6.07
CA ALA A 199 -21.09 -16.44 -7.50
C ALA A 199 -21.76 -15.17 -8.05
N GLY A 200 -22.51 -14.47 -7.20
CA GLY A 200 -23.26 -13.26 -7.52
C GLY A 200 -23.21 -12.22 -6.41
N PRO A 201 -24.04 -11.18 -6.46
CA PRO A 201 -24.13 -10.16 -5.43
C PRO A 201 -24.45 -10.77 -4.06
N GLU A 202 -23.63 -10.43 -3.06
CA GLU A 202 -23.81 -10.84 -1.66
C GLU A 202 -23.34 -9.67 -0.80
N THR A 203 -24.01 -9.41 0.32
CA THR A 203 -23.54 -8.42 1.30
C THR A 203 -22.30 -8.95 2.00
N PHE A 204 -21.25 -8.15 2.04
CA PHE A 204 -19.96 -8.50 2.66
C PHE A 204 -19.30 -7.29 3.31
N VAL A 205 -18.31 -7.55 4.15
CA VAL A 205 -17.45 -6.53 4.74
C VAL A 205 -16.05 -6.65 4.13
N PHE A 206 -15.45 -5.53 3.81
CA PHE A 206 -14.00 -5.43 3.59
C PHE A 206 -13.42 -4.36 4.51
N THR A 207 -12.13 -4.47 4.80
CA THR A 207 -11.41 -3.50 5.61
C THR A 207 -10.29 -2.86 4.81
N ALA A 208 -9.82 -1.67 5.23
CA ALA A 208 -8.71 -1.02 4.57
C ALA A 208 -7.89 -0.17 5.54
N PHE A 209 -6.59 -0.11 5.30
CA PHE A 209 -5.66 0.93 5.73
C PHE A 209 -4.42 0.94 4.81
N GLY A 210 -3.53 1.92 4.98
CA GLY A 210 -2.15 1.95 4.50
C GLY A 210 -1.20 2.22 5.67
N ASP A 211 0.10 2.30 5.36
CA ASP A 211 1.10 2.81 6.30
C ASP A 211 1.21 1.97 7.59
N GLN A 212 1.40 0.66 7.42
CA GLN A 212 1.33 -0.25 8.56
C GLN A 212 2.66 -0.41 9.29
N GLY A 213 3.67 -0.94 8.62
CA GLY A 213 4.95 -1.29 9.23
C GLY A 213 4.88 -2.39 10.28
N VAL A 214 5.88 -2.41 11.16
CA VAL A 214 6.04 -3.40 12.22
C VAL A 214 5.98 -2.70 13.58
N GLY A 215 5.15 -3.20 14.50
CA GLY A 215 5.07 -2.66 15.85
C GLY A 215 3.74 -2.92 16.56
N LYS A 216 3.63 -2.41 17.78
CA LYS A 216 2.45 -2.65 18.63
C LYS A 216 1.17 -2.04 18.05
N ALA A 217 1.28 -0.86 17.43
CA ALA A 217 0.13 -0.21 16.81
C ALA A 217 -0.38 -0.99 15.60
N ALA A 218 0.53 -1.45 14.74
CA ALA A 218 0.21 -2.32 13.61
C ALA A 218 -0.48 -3.62 14.07
N ALA A 219 0.10 -4.32 15.05
CA ALA A 219 -0.48 -5.55 15.60
C ALA A 219 -1.87 -5.33 16.26
N ALA A 220 -2.10 -4.15 16.85
CA ALA A 220 -3.42 -3.81 17.41
C ALA A 220 -4.47 -3.60 16.29
N ASN A 221 -4.07 -3.00 15.16
CA ASN A 221 -4.95 -2.87 13.99
C ASN A 221 -5.24 -4.23 13.34
N ASP A 222 -4.27 -5.16 13.31
CA ASP A 222 -4.50 -6.53 12.85
C ASP A 222 -5.61 -7.22 13.67
N ASN A 223 -5.57 -7.05 14.99
CA ASN A 223 -6.64 -7.58 15.86
C ASN A 223 -8.00 -6.93 15.58
N LEU A 224 -8.00 -5.64 15.17
CA LEU A 224 -9.22 -4.95 14.80
C LEU A 224 -9.79 -5.49 13.48
N ILE A 225 -8.94 -5.82 12.49
CA ILE A 225 -9.35 -6.51 11.26
C ILE A 225 -10.11 -7.80 11.60
N VAL A 226 -9.54 -8.64 12.45
CA VAL A 226 -10.18 -9.93 12.84
C VAL A 226 -11.57 -9.73 13.44
N ARG A 227 -11.75 -8.69 14.26
CA ARG A 227 -13.05 -8.36 14.87
C ARG A 227 -14.12 -8.00 13.84
N GLN A 228 -13.72 -7.39 12.71
CA GLN A 228 -14.65 -7.00 11.65
C GLN A 228 -15.09 -8.19 10.78
N LYS A 229 -14.39 -9.34 10.86
CA LYS A 229 -14.64 -10.56 10.06
C LYS A 229 -14.76 -10.25 8.56
N PRO A 230 -13.82 -9.53 7.95
CA PRO A 230 -13.93 -9.11 6.58
C PRO A 230 -13.73 -10.29 5.61
N ALA A 231 -14.27 -10.16 4.42
CA ALA A 231 -14.01 -11.07 3.32
C ALA A 231 -12.55 -10.94 2.81
N PHE A 232 -11.98 -9.72 2.90
CA PHE A 232 -10.60 -9.40 2.58
C PHE A 232 -10.21 -8.03 3.15
N HIS A 233 -8.93 -7.75 3.12
CA HIS A 233 -8.34 -6.47 3.53
C HIS A 233 -7.66 -5.78 2.33
N LEU A 234 -7.88 -4.48 2.15
CA LEU A 234 -7.15 -3.63 1.21
C LEU A 234 -6.00 -2.94 1.95
N HIS A 235 -4.80 -3.00 1.38
CA HIS A 235 -3.66 -2.28 1.91
C HIS A 235 -3.19 -1.22 0.91
N ALA A 236 -3.38 0.04 1.26
CA ALA A 236 -3.15 1.20 0.39
C ALA A 236 -1.67 1.64 0.33
N GLY A 237 -0.74 0.70 0.24
CA GLY A 237 0.70 0.96 0.12
C GLY A 237 1.41 1.29 1.42
N ASP A 238 2.73 1.46 1.33
CA ASP A 238 3.65 1.59 2.47
C ASP A 238 3.48 0.45 3.46
N ILE A 239 3.82 -0.75 2.98
CA ILE A 239 3.43 -1.99 3.65
C ILE A 239 4.31 -2.24 4.87
N CYS A 240 5.63 -2.36 4.67
CA CYS A 240 6.56 -2.89 5.66
C CYS A 240 7.49 -1.84 6.25
N TYR A 241 7.84 -0.79 5.48
CA TYR A 241 8.89 0.18 5.84
C TYR A 241 10.28 -0.45 6.03
N ALA A 242 10.62 -1.44 5.24
CA ALA A 242 11.98 -1.95 5.16
C ALA A 242 12.94 -0.90 4.60
N ASP A 243 12.47 -0.02 3.72
CA ASP A 243 13.09 1.25 3.37
C ASP A 243 12.55 2.35 4.29
N GLY A 244 13.36 2.83 5.24
CA GLY A 244 12.97 3.84 6.21
C GLY A 244 12.74 5.23 5.63
N ASN A 245 13.23 5.54 4.43
CA ASN A 245 13.21 6.88 3.84
C ASN A 245 12.10 7.10 2.80
N GLY A 246 11.62 6.07 2.16
CA GLY A 246 10.50 6.10 1.21
C GLY A 246 10.69 7.01 -0.01
N LYS A 247 11.93 7.29 -0.40
CA LYS A 247 12.25 8.16 -1.53
C LYS A 247 12.76 7.39 -2.75
N GLY A 248 12.82 6.06 -2.64
CA GLY A 248 13.47 5.19 -3.62
C GLY A 248 14.97 5.49 -3.80
N VAL A 249 15.62 6.15 -2.83
CA VAL A 249 16.89 6.84 -3.04
C VAL A 249 17.94 6.61 -1.98
N GLU A 250 17.66 5.97 -0.87
CA GLU A 250 18.66 5.75 0.19
C GLU A 250 18.83 4.28 0.53
N SER A 251 20.03 3.78 0.29
CA SER A 251 20.43 2.40 0.59
C SER A 251 20.72 2.18 2.07
N ASP A 252 21.11 3.22 2.77
CA ASP A 252 21.62 3.10 4.13
C ASP A 252 20.49 2.84 5.16
N GLY A 253 19.24 3.14 4.78
CA GLY A 253 18.06 2.90 5.61
C GLY A 253 17.31 1.59 5.32
N TYR A 254 17.74 0.81 4.31
CA TYR A 254 17.05 -0.41 3.93
C TYR A 254 17.48 -1.63 4.75
N ASP A 255 16.52 -2.29 5.38
CA ASP A 255 16.71 -3.55 6.11
C ASP A 255 15.67 -4.60 5.68
N PRO A 256 16.06 -5.58 4.86
CA PRO A 256 15.15 -6.64 4.39
C PRO A 256 14.62 -7.53 5.52
N GLY A 257 15.28 -7.57 6.68
CA GLY A 257 14.84 -8.33 7.84
C GLY A 257 13.51 -7.83 8.42
N PHE A 258 13.13 -6.57 8.17
CA PHE A 258 11.80 -6.07 8.54
C PHE A 258 10.67 -6.83 7.86
N TRP A 259 10.88 -7.35 6.64
CA TRP A 259 9.89 -8.18 5.96
C TRP A 259 9.62 -9.50 6.70
N ASP A 260 10.66 -10.12 7.27
CA ASP A 260 10.48 -11.33 8.09
C ASP A 260 9.63 -11.04 9.32
N LEU A 261 9.88 -9.88 9.96
CA LEU A 261 9.11 -9.43 11.12
C LEU A 261 7.66 -9.11 10.73
N PHE A 262 7.47 -8.37 9.64
CA PHE A 262 6.17 -8.00 9.10
C PHE A 262 5.31 -9.24 8.78
N LEU A 263 5.87 -10.18 8.04
CA LEU A 263 5.16 -11.39 7.67
C LEU A 263 4.82 -12.27 8.88
N LYS A 264 5.70 -12.35 9.88
CA LYS A 264 5.40 -13.04 11.15
C LYS A 264 4.30 -12.33 11.95
N GLN A 265 4.36 -10.98 12.03
CA GLN A 265 3.36 -10.19 12.75
C GLN A 265 1.97 -10.37 12.15
N ASN A 266 1.86 -10.33 10.82
CA ASN A 266 0.58 -10.33 10.11
C ASN A 266 0.03 -11.72 9.83
N GLU A 267 0.83 -12.79 9.93
CA GLU A 267 0.39 -14.16 9.64
C GLU A 267 -0.89 -14.59 10.38
N PRO A 268 -1.12 -14.26 11.65
CA PRO A 268 -2.35 -14.62 12.34
C PRO A 268 -3.64 -14.16 11.63
N VAL A 269 -3.58 -13.06 10.92
CA VAL A 269 -4.69 -12.49 10.14
C VAL A 269 -4.59 -12.92 8.68
N ALA A 270 -3.45 -12.64 8.05
CA ALA A 270 -3.25 -12.79 6.61
C ALA A 270 -3.33 -14.26 6.11
N ARG A 271 -3.13 -15.24 7.00
CA ARG A 271 -3.34 -16.66 6.68
C ARG A 271 -4.80 -17.05 6.47
N SER A 272 -5.76 -16.17 6.79
CA SER A 272 -7.19 -16.47 6.67
C SER A 272 -8.01 -15.34 6.04
N VAL A 273 -7.50 -14.12 6.05
CA VAL A 273 -8.07 -12.95 5.38
C VAL A 273 -7.17 -12.60 4.20
N PRO A 274 -7.66 -12.65 2.95
CA PRO A 274 -6.86 -12.21 1.80
C PRO A 274 -6.47 -10.74 1.91
N TRP A 275 -5.20 -10.44 1.64
CA TRP A 275 -4.64 -9.09 1.61
C TRP A 275 -4.43 -8.65 0.17
N MET A 276 -5.16 -7.62 -0.23
CA MET A 276 -5.07 -7.02 -1.55
C MET A 276 -4.26 -5.73 -1.44
N VAL A 277 -2.97 -5.82 -1.70
CA VAL A 277 -2.01 -4.73 -1.47
C VAL A 277 -1.73 -3.95 -2.74
N THR A 278 -1.52 -2.65 -2.64
CA THR A 278 -0.87 -1.85 -3.69
C THR A 278 0.47 -1.33 -3.20
N THR A 279 1.19 -0.57 -4.01
CA THR A 279 2.52 -0.05 -3.71
C THR A 279 2.46 1.39 -3.22
N GLY A 280 3.19 1.69 -2.15
CA GLY A 280 3.50 3.04 -1.69
C GLY A 280 4.93 3.44 -2.05
N ASN A 281 5.36 4.60 -1.57
CA ASN A 281 6.71 5.09 -1.84
C ASN A 281 7.78 4.34 -1.03
N HIS A 282 7.48 3.82 0.16
CA HIS A 282 8.36 2.94 0.93
C HIS A 282 8.43 1.51 0.40
N ASP A 283 7.62 1.16 -0.59
CA ASP A 283 7.65 -0.13 -1.27
C ASP A 283 8.53 -0.13 -2.53
N MET A 284 9.11 1.02 -2.91
CA MET A 284 10.13 1.16 -3.95
C MET A 284 11.50 0.75 -3.39
N GLU A 285 11.75 -0.53 -3.35
CA GLU A 285 12.98 -1.10 -2.79
C GLU A 285 14.10 -1.16 -3.82
N ALA A 286 15.08 -0.34 -3.60
CA ALA A 286 16.18 -0.08 -4.50
C ALA A 286 17.20 -1.22 -4.65
N TRP A 287 16.88 -2.49 -4.58
CA TRP A 287 17.85 -3.60 -4.63
C TRP A 287 17.54 -4.67 -5.66
N TYR A 288 16.29 -4.73 -6.16
CA TYR A 288 15.83 -5.93 -6.83
C TYR A 288 15.32 -5.74 -8.27
N SER A 289 15.02 -4.51 -8.68
CA SER A 289 14.62 -4.18 -10.05
C SER A 289 14.79 -2.69 -10.37
N PRO A 290 14.83 -2.31 -11.66
CA PRO A 290 15.01 -0.91 -12.06
C PRO A 290 13.93 0.07 -11.58
N ASP A 291 12.74 -0.41 -11.31
CA ASP A 291 11.56 0.34 -10.83
C ASP A 291 11.29 0.13 -9.33
N GLY A 292 12.11 -0.69 -8.65
CA GLY A 292 12.02 -0.89 -7.20
C GLY A 292 11.03 -1.95 -6.76
N TYR A 293 10.33 -2.62 -7.67
CA TYR A 293 9.26 -3.56 -7.31
C TYR A 293 9.65 -5.05 -7.34
N GLY A 294 10.92 -5.37 -7.58
CA GLY A 294 11.40 -6.75 -7.57
C GLY A 294 11.15 -7.46 -6.24
N GLY A 295 11.28 -6.75 -5.12
CA GLY A 295 10.93 -7.27 -3.80
C GLY A 295 9.43 -7.56 -3.65
N GLN A 296 8.58 -6.70 -4.18
CA GLN A 296 7.12 -6.92 -4.18
C GLN A 296 6.73 -8.14 -5.02
N LEU A 297 7.34 -8.30 -6.20
CA LEU A 297 7.15 -9.48 -7.05
C LEU A 297 7.58 -10.78 -6.37
N ALA A 298 8.64 -10.74 -5.57
CA ALA A 298 9.09 -11.91 -4.84
C ALA A 298 8.15 -12.27 -3.67
N ARG A 299 7.58 -11.29 -2.96
CA ARG A 299 6.79 -11.50 -1.74
C ARG A 299 5.32 -11.74 -1.99
N TRP A 300 4.76 -11.09 -3.00
CA TRP A 300 3.31 -11.11 -3.26
C TRP A 300 2.96 -11.84 -4.55
N SER A 301 1.86 -12.55 -4.54
CA SER A 301 1.22 -13.11 -5.73
C SER A 301 -0.16 -12.48 -5.85
N LEU A 302 -0.25 -11.41 -6.63
CA LEU A 302 -1.44 -10.58 -6.83
C LEU A 302 -2.13 -10.90 -8.17
N PRO A 303 -3.32 -10.35 -8.45
CA PRO A 303 -3.92 -10.47 -9.77
C PRO A 303 -3.00 -9.97 -10.89
N ASP A 304 -2.95 -10.69 -12.00
CA ASP A 304 -2.06 -10.46 -13.13
C ASP A 304 -2.73 -9.75 -14.31
N ASN A 305 -3.80 -9.00 -14.04
CA ASN A 305 -4.64 -8.33 -15.04
C ASN A 305 -4.43 -6.81 -15.12
N GLY A 306 -3.35 -6.31 -14.53
CA GLY A 306 -2.88 -4.93 -14.66
C GLY A 306 -2.27 -4.64 -16.04
N PHE A 307 -1.81 -3.41 -16.25
CA PHE A 307 -1.19 -3.01 -17.52
C PHE A 307 0.18 -3.68 -17.76
N ASP A 308 0.86 -4.06 -16.69
CA ASP A 308 2.15 -4.75 -16.73
C ASP A 308 2.43 -5.46 -15.38
N PRO A 309 1.91 -6.68 -15.18
CA PRO A 309 2.05 -7.37 -13.90
C PRO A 309 3.49 -7.68 -13.48
N ARG A 310 4.44 -7.63 -14.43
CA ARG A 310 5.86 -7.91 -14.15
C ARG A 310 6.63 -6.69 -13.66
N SER A 311 6.22 -5.50 -14.05
CA SER A 311 6.88 -4.26 -13.62
C SER A 311 6.03 -3.42 -12.66
N ALA A 312 4.75 -3.73 -12.53
CA ALA A 312 3.79 -3.01 -11.70
C ALA A 312 2.86 -3.97 -10.95
N PRO A 313 3.37 -4.79 -10.03
CA PRO A 313 2.58 -5.83 -9.36
C PRO A 313 1.44 -5.27 -8.50
N GLY A 314 1.54 -4.01 -8.05
CA GLY A 314 0.49 -3.32 -7.28
C GLY A 314 -0.66 -2.77 -8.12
N VAL A 315 -0.67 -2.98 -9.46
CA VAL A 315 -1.72 -2.47 -10.36
C VAL A 315 -2.56 -3.62 -10.89
N TYR A 316 -3.81 -3.70 -10.48
CA TYR A 316 -4.73 -4.77 -10.86
C TYR A 316 -6.18 -4.40 -10.57
N ALA A 317 -7.12 -5.25 -10.98
CA ALA A 317 -8.53 -5.13 -10.63
C ALA A 317 -9.13 -6.50 -10.30
N PHE A 318 -10.18 -6.48 -9.48
CA PHE A 318 -10.99 -7.67 -9.19
C PHE A 318 -12.42 -7.27 -8.83
N THR A 319 -13.33 -8.24 -8.87
CA THR A 319 -14.72 -8.04 -8.44
C THR A 319 -15.04 -8.97 -7.29
N TYR A 320 -15.66 -8.45 -6.24
CA TYR A 320 -16.21 -9.24 -5.14
C TYR A 320 -17.65 -8.83 -4.87
N GLY A 321 -18.58 -9.78 -4.88
CA GLY A 321 -20.00 -9.47 -4.76
C GLY A 321 -20.46 -8.49 -5.83
N ASN A 322 -20.96 -7.34 -5.40
CA ASN A 322 -21.46 -6.25 -6.25
C ASN A 322 -20.49 -5.06 -6.37
N VAL A 323 -19.22 -5.23 -6.00
CA VAL A 323 -18.22 -4.16 -6.02
C VAL A 323 -17.03 -4.53 -6.89
N GLY A 324 -16.66 -3.63 -7.81
CA GLY A 324 -15.39 -3.65 -8.54
C GLY A 324 -14.32 -2.88 -7.79
N PHE A 325 -13.14 -3.47 -7.67
CA PHE A 325 -11.97 -2.88 -7.00
C PHE A 325 -10.85 -2.66 -7.99
N VAL A 326 -10.19 -1.50 -7.91
CA VAL A 326 -9.05 -1.15 -8.75
C VAL A 326 -7.90 -0.68 -7.86
N ALA A 327 -6.79 -1.39 -7.92
CA ALA A 327 -5.52 -1.01 -7.29
C ALA A 327 -4.65 -0.24 -8.29
N LEU A 328 -4.04 0.86 -7.85
CA LEU A 328 -3.15 1.69 -8.67
C LEU A 328 -1.83 1.95 -7.96
N ASP A 329 -0.78 2.15 -8.74
CA ASP A 329 0.51 2.61 -8.26
C ASP A 329 0.67 4.11 -8.50
N ALA A 330 0.50 4.90 -7.44
CA ALA A 330 0.58 6.36 -7.51
C ALA A 330 2.01 6.90 -7.70
N ASN A 331 3.05 6.08 -7.49
CA ASN A 331 4.44 6.47 -7.80
C ASN A 331 4.63 6.83 -9.28
N ASP A 332 3.79 6.28 -10.17
CA ASP A 332 3.80 6.60 -11.61
C ASP A 332 3.43 8.06 -11.92
N VAL A 333 2.66 8.69 -11.06
CA VAL A 333 2.09 10.02 -11.30
C VAL A 333 2.44 11.05 -10.24
N SER A 334 2.99 10.64 -9.10
CA SER A 334 3.26 11.53 -7.96
C SER A 334 4.23 12.66 -8.30
N TYR A 335 3.85 13.89 -7.92
CA TYR A 335 4.72 15.05 -7.97
C TYR A 335 5.55 15.23 -6.71
N GLU A 336 5.14 14.68 -5.58
CA GLU A 336 5.89 14.71 -4.33
C GLU A 336 7.09 13.78 -4.38
N ILE A 337 6.88 12.51 -4.75
CA ILE A 337 7.91 11.47 -4.78
C ILE A 337 8.19 11.06 -6.24
N PRO A 338 9.06 11.77 -6.95
CA PRO A 338 9.19 11.62 -8.40
C PRO A 338 10.13 10.47 -8.84
N ALA A 339 10.54 9.58 -7.94
CA ALA A 339 11.48 8.50 -8.28
C ALA A 339 11.01 7.66 -9.47
N ASN A 340 9.75 7.28 -9.48
CA ASN A 340 9.13 6.49 -10.55
C ASN A 340 8.15 7.31 -11.43
N LEU A 341 8.16 8.64 -11.33
CA LEU A 341 7.25 9.47 -12.12
C LEU A 341 7.34 9.17 -13.63
N GLY A 342 6.23 8.73 -14.19
CA GLY A 342 6.09 8.41 -15.61
C GLY A 342 6.72 7.07 -16.04
N TYR A 343 7.03 6.16 -15.11
CA TYR A 343 7.65 4.88 -15.45
C TYR A 343 6.77 4.01 -16.36
N SER A 344 5.45 4.11 -16.25
CA SER A 344 4.52 3.38 -17.11
C SER A 344 4.43 3.96 -18.53
N GLY A 345 4.91 5.20 -18.75
CA GLY A 345 4.72 5.91 -20.01
C GLY A 345 3.26 6.21 -20.34
N GLY A 346 2.40 6.34 -19.32
CA GLY A 346 0.96 6.58 -19.43
C GLY A 346 0.12 5.32 -19.67
N ARG A 347 0.74 4.14 -19.71
CA ARG A 347 0.03 2.85 -19.89
C ARG A 347 -0.92 2.55 -18.75
N GLN A 348 -0.54 2.89 -17.50
CA GLN A 348 -1.40 2.72 -16.35
C GLN A 348 -2.69 3.55 -16.47
N THR A 349 -2.58 4.83 -16.82
CA THR A 349 -3.74 5.73 -17.01
C THR A 349 -4.66 5.25 -18.15
N THR A 350 -4.08 4.77 -19.24
CA THR A 350 -4.86 4.18 -20.36
C THR A 350 -5.59 2.90 -19.93
N TRP A 351 -4.92 2.02 -19.20
CA TRP A 351 -5.52 0.81 -18.63
C TRP A 351 -6.63 1.14 -17.64
N LEU A 352 -6.43 2.15 -16.80
CA LEU A 352 -7.41 2.61 -15.82
C LEU A 352 -8.71 3.07 -16.49
N ASP A 353 -8.64 3.90 -17.54
CA ASP A 353 -9.83 4.35 -18.29
C ASP A 353 -10.61 3.17 -18.87
N ALA A 354 -9.91 2.20 -19.44
CA ALA A 354 -10.53 0.99 -19.99
C ALA A 354 -11.16 0.12 -18.90
N LYS A 355 -10.47 -0.06 -17.76
CA LYS A 355 -10.94 -0.90 -16.65
C LYS A 355 -12.14 -0.29 -15.93
N LEU A 356 -12.14 1.01 -15.69
CA LEU A 356 -13.29 1.70 -15.11
C LEU A 356 -14.53 1.60 -16.01
N ARG A 357 -14.36 1.73 -17.32
CA ARG A 357 -15.44 1.54 -18.31
C ARG A 357 -15.97 0.10 -18.26
N GLU A 358 -15.10 -0.90 -18.23
CA GLU A 358 -15.45 -2.32 -18.13
C GLU A 358 -16.27 -2.58 -16.88
N LEU A 359 -15.82 -2.13 -15.71
CA LEU A 359 -16.49 -2.34 -14.44
C LEU A 359 -17.87 -1.65 -14.40
N ARG A 360 -18.00 -0.45 -14.98
CA ARG A 360 -19.30 0.24 -15.06
C ARG A 360 -20.29 -0.42 -15.99
N ALA A 361 -19.82 -1.13 -17.01
CA ALA A 361 -20.66 -1.89 -17.92
C ALA A 361 -20.98 -3.30 -17.40
N ALA A 362 -20.28 -3.78 -16.38
CA ALA A 362 -20.41 -5.14 -15.88
C ALA A 362 -21.74 -5.33 -15.13
N LYS A 363 -22.52 -6.35 -15.53
CA LYS A 363 -23.75 -6.71 -14.83
C LYS A 363 -23.46 -7.18 -13.39
N GLY A 364 -24.21 -6.66 -12.44
CA GLY A 364 -24.09 -7.02 -11.02
C GLY A 364 -22.98 -6.29 -10.28
N VAL A 365 -22.31 -5.30 -10.91
CA VAL A 365 -21.41 -4.35 -10.25
C VAL A 365 -22.17 -3.06 -9.99
N ASP A 366 -22.47 -2.80 -8.73
CA ASP A 366 -23.16 -1.57 -8.31
C ASP A 366 -22.15 -0.45 -8.02
N PHE A 367 -21.00 -0.79 -7.44
CA PHE A 367 -20.00 0.17 -6.99
C PHE A 367 -18.62 -0.11 -7.56
N VAL A 368 -17.82 0.96 -7.70
CA VAL A 368 -16.39 0.89 -8.02
C VAL A 368 -15.59 1.63 -6.96
N VAL A 369 -14.68 0.90 -6.31
CA VAL A 369 -13.74 1.41 -5.32
C VAL A 369 -12.35 1.42 -5.92
N VAL A 370 -11.66 2.55 -5.85
CA VAL A 370 -10.27 2.69 -6.29
C VAL A 370 -9.39 2.91 -5.06
N PHE A 371 -8.25 2.23 -4.97
CA PHE A 371 -7.32 2.44 -3.87
C PHE A 371 -5.88 2.52 -4.37
N PHE A 372 -5.13 3.43 -3.78
CA PHE A 372 -3.73 3.71 -4.09
C PHE A 372 -3.11 4.55 -2.98
N HIS A 373 -1.80 4.74 -3.01
CA HIS A 373 -1.08 5.27 -1.86
C HIS A 373 -1.19 6.79 -1.71
N HIS A 374 -0.62 7.60 -2.62
CA HIS A 374 -0.55 9.06 -2.48
C HIS A 374 -1.92 9.72 -2.49
N CYS A 375 -2.14 10.68 -1.60
CA CYS A 375 -3.45 11.30 -1.43
C CYS A 375 -3.81 12.26 -2.57
N ALA A 376 -4.98 12.05 -3.20
CA ALA A 376 -5.56 13.06 -4.07
C ALA A 376 -5.94 14.32 -3.27
N TYR A 377 -6.46 14.12 -2.08
CA TYR A 377 -6.90 15.17 -1.17
C TYR A 377 -6.49 14.85 0.26
N SER A 378 -5.66 15.70 0.87
CA SER A 378 -5.33 15.66 2.29
C SER A 378 -4.85 17.02 2.78
N THR A 379 -5.15 17.33 4.04
CA THR A 379 -4.67 18.52 4.75
C THR A 379 -3.59 18.18 5.78
N SER A 380 -3.11 16.93 5.81
CA SER A 380 -2.04 16.47 6.68
C SER A 380 -0.65 16.79 6.11
N SER A 381 0.40 16.28 6.73
CA SER A 381 1.81 16.69 6.51
C SER A 381 2.32 16.54 5.08
N HIS A 382 1.93 15.50 4.35
CA HIS A 382 2.26 15.31 2.92
C HIS A 382 1.27 16.02 1.99
N ALA A 383 0.14 16.50 2.54
CA ALA A 383 -0.90 17.21 1.82
C ALA A 383 -1.43 16.44 0.58
N SER A 384 -1.83 17.19 -0.45
CA SER A 384 -2.41 16.63 -1.67
C SER A 384 -1.37 16.47 -2.77
N ASP A 385 -1.43 15.38 -3.54
CA ASP A 385 -0.56 15.18 -4.69
C ASP A 385 -1.27 15.64 -5.99
N GLY A 386 -0.74 16.71 -6.60
CA GLY A 386 -1.27 17.27 -7.83
C GLY A 386 -1.10 16.36 -9.04
N GLY A 387 -0.13 15.45 -9.04
CA GLY A 387 0.06 14.49 -10.11
C GLY A 387 -1.07 13.47 -10.17
N VAL A 388 -1.51 13.00 -9.01
CA VAL A 388 -2.71 12.16 -8.88
C VAL A 388 -3.95 12.92 -9.37
N ARG A 389 -4.10 14.18 -8.94
CA ARG A 389 -5.23 15.03 -9.39
C ARG A 389 -5.24 15.19 -10.91
N ASP A 390 -4.11 15.55 -11.50
CA ASP A 390 -3.98 15.79 -12.95
C ASP A 390 -4.23 14.52 -13.78
N ALA A 391 -3.72 13.37 -13.33
CA ALA A 391 -3.74 12.15 -14.12
C ALA A 391 -5.05 11.35 -14.01
N TRP A 392 -5.66 11.29 -12.81
CA TRP A 392 -6.70 10.30 -12.55
C TRP A 392 -8.06 10.87 -12.15
N LEU A 393 -8.13 12.05 -11.54
CA LEU A 393 -9.41 12.61 -11.11
C LEU A 393 -10.39 12.84 -12.28
N PRO A 394 -9.94 13.30 -13.48
CA PRO A 394 -10.83 13.39 -14.62
C PRO A 394 -11.45 12.03 -15.03
N LEU A 395 -10.70 10.93 -14.84
CA LEU A 395 -11.22 9.58 -15.11
C LEU A 395 -12.18 9.14 -14.02
N PHE A 396 -11.90 9.46 -12.75
CA PHE A 396 -12.81 9.15 -11.64
C PHE A 396 -14.15 9.88 -11.79
N ALA A 397 -14.13 11.15 -12.17
CA ALA A 397 -15.35 11.92 -12.48
C ALA A 397 -16.10 11.34 -13.69
N LYS A 398 -15.39 11.07 -14.81
CA LYS A 398 -15.95 10.50 -16.04
C LYS A 398 -16.67 9.18 -15.79
N HIS A 399 -16.08 8.29 -14.97
CA HIS A 399 -16.63 6.97 -14.67
C HIS A 399 -17.39 6.92 -13.34
N GLN A 400 -17.57 8.06 -12.68
CA GLN A 400 -18.32 8.19 -11.43
C GLN A 400 -17.83 7.18 -10.39
N VAL A 401 -16.53 7.20 -10.07
CA VAL A 401 -15.94 6.35 -9.03
C VAL A 401 -16.66 6.62 -7.70
N ASP A 402 -17.01 5.57 -6.97
CA ASP A 402 -17.88 5.68 -5.80
C ASP A 402 -17.11 6.02 -4.52
N LEU A 403 -15.91 5.49 -4.37
CA LEU A 403 -15.06 5.69 -3.21
C LEU A 403 -13.60 5.57 -3.62
N VAL A 404 -12.77 6.49 -3.12
CA VAL A 404 -11.30 6.41 -3.25
C VAL A 404 -10.70 6.26 -1.86
N ILE A 405 -9.75 5.31 -1.71
CA ILE A 405 -9.05 5.02 -0.46
C ILE A 405 -7.55 5.24 -0.68
N ASN A 406 -6.94 6.08 0.16
CA ASN A 406 -5.52 6.42 0.12
C ASN A 406 -4.81 6.08 1.44
N GLY A 407 -3.47 5.97 1.40
CA GLY A 407 -2.56 5.96 2.53
C GLY A 407 -1.75 7.24 2.63
N HIS A 408 -0.41 7.12 2.80
CA HIS A 408 0.61 8.16 2.71
C HIS A 408 0.60 9.20 3.84
N ASN A 409 -0.53 9.77 4.16
CA ASN A 409 -0.69 10.61 5.35
C ASN A 409 -1.14 9.75 6.53
N HIS A 410 -0.29 9.60 7.54
CA HIS A 410 -0.51 8.71 8.69
C HIS A 410 -1.59 9.25 9.64
N VAL A 411 -2.78 9.38 9.12
CA VAL A 411 -3.99 9.89 9.81
C VAL A 411 -5.22 9.23 9.21
N TYR A 412 -6.38 9.48 9.80
CA TYR A 412 -7.65 9.36 9.10
C TYR A 412 -8.14 10.73 8.67
N GLU A 413 -8.43 10.89 7.39
CA GLU A 413 -9.06 12.09 6.85
C GLU A 413 -10.11 11.70 5.80
N ARG A 414 -11.23 12.42 5.76
CA ARG A 414 -12.27 12.22 4.77
C ARG A 414 -12.75 13.54 4.21
N THR A 415 -12.94 13.57 2.90
CA THR A 415 -13.53 14.72 2.21
C THR A 415 -15.06 14.69 2.26
N ASP A 416 -15.68 15.80 1.95
CA ASP A 416 -17.03 15.83 1.40
C ASP A 416 -17.05 15.11 0.03
N ALA A 417 -18.20 15.00 -0.62
CA ALA A 417 -18.26 14.56 -2.00
C ALA A 417 -17.66 15.66 -2.90
N VAL A 418 -16.57 15.32 -3.61
CA VAL A 418 -15.83 16.25 -4.45
C VAL A 418 -16.15 15.99 -5.91
N LYS A 419 -16.49 17.07 -6.63
CA LYS A 419 -16.75 17.08 -8.06
C LYS A 419 -15.97 18.22 -8.71
N ASP A 420 -15.22 17.91 -9.73
CA ASP A 420 -14.40 18.89 -10.47
C ASP A 420 -13.46 19.75 -9.58
N GLY A 421 -12.96 19.15 -8.49
CA GLY A 421 -12.05 19.82 -7.54
C GLY A 421 -12.74 20.57 -6.41
N GLU A 422 -14.06 20.76 -6.48
CA GLU A 422 -14.86 21.53 -5.52
C GLU A 422 -15.80 20.63 -4.73
N VAL A 423 -16.37 21.18 -3.64
CA VAL A 423 -17.41 20.47 -2.87
C VAL A 423 -18.68 20.39 -3.71
N GLY A 424 -18.96 19.21 -4.25
CA GLY A 424 -20.22 18.96 -4.96
C GLY A 424 -21.41 18.81 -3.99
N ARG A 425 -21.16 18.18 -2.83
CA ARG A 425 -22.12 18.06 -1.75
C ARG A 425 -21.45 17.87 -0.39
N PRO A 426 -21.87 18.58 0.66
CA PRO A 426 -21.50 18.28 2.03
C PRO A 426 -21.99 16.89 2.48
N VAL A 427 -21.10 16.11 3.10
CA VAL A 427 -21.40 14.77 3.63
C VAL A 427 -21.07 14.72 5.13
N PRO A 428 -21.92 15.28 6.01
CA PRO A 428 -21.74 15.18 7.45
C PRO A 428 -21.64 13.72 7.92
N VAL A 429 -21.12 13.52 9.14
CA VAL A 429 -21.11 12.19 9.78
C VAL A 429 -22.52 11.63 9.83
N GLY A 430 -22.71 10.40 9.36
CA GLY A 430 -24.02 9.75 9.29
C GLY A 430 -24.84 10.05 8.01
N ALA A 431 -24.38 10.95 7.15
CA ALA A 431 -25.07 11.28 5.91
C ALA A 431 -24.80 10.26 4.79
N SER A 432 -25.59 10.35 3.72
CA SER A 432 -25.40 9.61 2.48
C SER A 432 -25.08 10.54 1.31
N THR A 433 -24.39 10.01 0.30
CA THR A 433 -24.07 10.70 -0.96
C THR A 433 -24.32 9.80 -2.16
N ASP A 434 -24.55 10.41 -3.31
CA ASP A 434 -24.70 9.72 -4.60
C ASP A 434 -23.64 10.21 -5.58
N PRO A 435 -22.62 9.39 -5.89
CA PRO A 435 -21.51 9.80 -6.78
C PRO A 435 -21.95 10.17 -8.20
N THR A 436 -23.11 9.75 -8.64
CA THR A 436 -23.64 10.09 -9.96
C THR A 436 -24.00 11.57 -10.08
N ARG A 437 -24.27 12.21 -8.95
CA ARG A 437 -24.70 13.61 -8.84
C ARG A 437 -23.73 14.47 -8.04
N ASP A 438 -23.29 13.93 -6.89
CA ASP A 438 -22.64 14.69 -5.82
C ASP A 438 -21.12 14.72 -5.97
N GLY A 439 -20.52 13.75 -6.70
CA GLY A 439 -19.09 13.54 -6.81
C GLY A 439 -18.57 12.42 -5.92
N THR A 440 -17.26 12.22 -5.91
CA THR A 440 -16.56 11.12 -5.22
C THR A 440 -16.14 11.55 -3.81
N VAL A 441 -16.26 10.63 -2.84
CA VAL A 441 -15.65 10.78 -1.50
C VAL A 441 -14.25 10.16 -1.52
N TYR A 442 -13.28 10.89 -0.98
CA TYR A 442 -11.90 10.45 -0.80
C TYR A 442 -11.62 10.22 0.68
N VAL A 443 -11.01 9.09 0.99
CA VAL A 443 -10.66 8.71 2.36
C VAL A 443 -9.16 8.46 2.42
N THR A 444 -8.46 9.19 3.27
CA THR A 444 -7.11 8.88 3.71
C THR A 444 -7.21 7.95 4.91
N ALA A 445 -6.73 6.73 4.78
CA ALA A 445 -6.75 5.68 5.78
C ALA A 445 -5.32 5.25 6.15
N GLY A 446 -4.40 6.22 6.35
CA GLY A 446 -2.99 5.98 6.63
C GLY A 446 -2.67 5.70 8.10
N GLY A 447 -3.66 5.44 8.92
CA GLY A 447 -3.49 5.12 10.34
C GLY A 447 -3.18 3.64 10.63
N GLY A 448 -2.55 2.90 9.70
CA GLY A 448 -2.32 1.45 9.78
C GLY A 448 -1.40 1.00 10.91
N GLY A 449 -0.41 1.80 11.28
CA GLY A 449 0.52 1.41 12.36
C GLY A 449 1.79 2.23 12.47
N ARG A 450 2.16 2.99 11.43
CA ARG A 450 3.33 3.86 11.40
C ARG A 450 3.07 5.15 12.19
N ASP A 451 4.14 5.83 12.63
CA ASP A 451 4.07 7.05 13.44
C ASP A 451 3.10 8.09 12.86
N LEU A 452 2.20 8.59 13.70
CA LEU A 452 1.13 9.46 13.27
C LEU A 452 1.61 10.87 12.90
N TYR A 453 1.09 11.40 11.81
CA TYR A 453 1.28 12.79 11.41
C TYR A 453 0.25 13.72 12.07
N GLY A 454 0.46 15.02 11.90
CA GLY A 454 -0.45 16.07 12.34
C GLY A 454 -1.21 16.72 11.18
N PHE A 455 -1.95 17.77 11.52
CA PHE A 455 -2.62 18.65 10.56
C PHE A 455 -2.04 20.07 10.74
N PRO A 456 -0.96 20.42 10.00
CA PRO A 456 -0.12 21.57 10.33
C PRO A 456 -0.72 22.93 10.04
N SER A 457 -1.64 23.06 9.08
CA SER A 457 -2.12 24.36 8.63
C SER A 457 -3.58 24.60 9.00
N GLY A 458 -3.88 25.80 9.53
CA GLY A 458 -5.24 26.27 9.84
C GLY A 458 -6.00 25.41 10.83
N VAL A 459 -5.40 24.33 11.28
CA VAL A 459 -5.94 23.39 12.23
C VAL A 459 -5.06 23.48 13.45
N LYS A 460 -5.60 23.91 14.56
CA LYS A 460 -4.85 23.94 15.80
C LYS A 460 -4.28 22.55 16.05
N GLU A 461 -2.97 22.44 15.80
CA GLU A 461 -2.12 21.40 16.33
C GLU A 461 -2.54 19.96 16.09
N SER A 462 -1.75 19.05 16.55
CA SER A 462 -2.02 17.64 16.58
C SER A 462 -3.36 17.32 17.27
N TYR A 463 -4.43 17.20 16.49
CA TYR A 463 -5.69 16.68 17.02
C TYR A 463 -5.54 15.21 17.36
N GLU A 464 -5.61 14.92 18.64
CA GLU A 464 -5.97 13.59 19.09
C GLU A 464 -7.48 13.58 19.25
N GLY A 465 -8.16 12.76 18.44
CA GLY A 465 -9.61 12.66 18.47
C GLY A 465 -10.29 13.18 17.19
N GLN A 466 -11.60 13.19 17.22
CA GLN A 466 -12.44 13.52 16.08
C GLN A 466 -12.55 15.04 15.89
N VAL A 467 -12.38 15.49 14.64
CA VAL A 467 -12.68 16.85 14.21
C VAL A 467 -13.64 16.79 13.03
N THR A 468 -14.80 17.41 13.18
CA THR A 468 -15.90 17.38 12.19
C THR A 468 -16.22 18.78 11.67
N ARG A 469 -15.22 19.64 11.51
CA ARG A 469 -15.44 21.01 11.04
C ARG A 469 -15.57 21.03 9.51
N HIS A 470 -16.42 21.91 9.05
CA HIS A 470 -16.54 22.32 7.64
C HIS A 470 -16.09 23.77 7.52
N ASP A 471 -14.85 24.04 7.89
CA ASP A 471 -14.24 25.36 7.76
C ASP A 471 -13.19 25.30 6.64
N ALA A 472 -12.97 26.43 5.99
CA ALA A 472 -11.85 26.57 5.07
C ALA A 472 -10.52 26.29 5.81
N VAL A 473 -9.66 25.50 5.18
CA VAL A 473 -8.38 25.07 5.74
C VAL A 473 -7.27 25.47 4.79
N ASP A 474 -6.26 26.16 5.30
CA ASP A 474 -5.05 26.44 4.57
C ASP A 474 -4.16 25.19 4.57
N THR A 475 -3.77 24.78 3.39
CA THR A 475 -2.92 23.63 3.14
C THR A 475 -2.04 23.87 1.91
N PHE A 476 -1.48 22.83 1.34
CA PHE A 476 -0.78 22.91 0.07
C PHE A 476 -1.04 21.70 -0.80
N ALA A 477 -0.69 21.80 -2.07
CA ALA A 477 -0.66 20.68 -3.00
C ALA A 477 0.67 20.64 -3.74
N TRP A 478 1.19 19.47 -3.97
CA TRP A 478 2.37 19.24 -4.79
C TRP A 478 2.05 19.49 -6.27
N THR A 479 2.91 20.25 -6.94
CA THR A 479 2.69 20.66 -8.32
C THR A 479 3.67 19.97 -9.26
N LYS A 480 3.38 20.04 -10.57
CA LYS A 480 4.26 19.53 -11.63
C LYS A 480 5.69 20.09 -11.57
N SER A 481 5.87 21.29 -11.00
CA SER A 481 7.19 21.86 -10.74
C SER A 481 7.91 21.22 -9.53
N ARG A 482 7.29 20.20 -8.89
CA ARG A 482 7.78 19.54 -7.67
C ARG A 482 7.96 20.51 -6.50
N ARG A 483 7.07 21.48 -6.41
CA ARG A 483 7.00 22.45 -5.32
C ARG A 483 5.60 22.43 -4.73
N ALA A 484 5.54 22.56 -3.43
CA ALA A 484 4.29 22.78 -2.75
C ALA A 484 3.73 24.16 -3.11
N LYS A 485 2.45 24.20 -3.48
CA LYS A 485 1.69 25.42 -3.70
C LYS A 485 0.60 25.51 -2.66
N ALA A 486 0.54 26.64 -1.95
CA ALA A 486 -0.52 26.89 -0.98
C ALA A 486 -1.90 26.91 -1.66
N GLU A 487 -2.87 26.32 -0.99
CA GLU A 487 -4.29 26.34 -1.34
C GLU A 487 -5.13 26.45 -0.07
N THR A 488 -6.31 27.06 -0.17
CA THR A 488 -7.33 27.09 0.88
C THR A 488 -8.46 26.20 0.41
N VAL A 489 -8.83 25.20 1.21
CA VAL A 489 -9.77 24.13 0.82
C VAL A 489 -10.95 24.04 1.78
N GLU A 490 -12.12 23.69 1.26
CA GLU A 490 -13.34 23.49 2.04
C GLU A 490 -13.83 22.04 2.05
N TRP A 491 -13.18 21.16 1.29
CA TRP A 491 -13.60 19.76 1.15
C TRP A 491 -13.24 18.83 2.31
N SER A 492 -12.35 19.22 3.24
CA SER A 492 -11.95 18.37 4.37
C SER A 492 -13.10 18.31 5.41
N ARG A 493 -13.70 17.13 5.57
CA ARG A 493 -14.89 16.95 6.43
C ARG A 493 -14.57 16.40 7.80
N VAL A 494 -13.78 15.32 7.86
CA VAL A 494 -13.40 14.65 9.11
C VAL A 494 -11.89 14.50 9.15
N ARG A 495 -11.28 14.85 10.28
CA ARG A 495 -9.86 14.71 10.55
C ARG A 495 -9.67 14.03 11.89
N TYR A 496 -8.90 12.96 11.91
CA TYR A 496 -8.61 12.21 13.12
C TYR A 496 -7.14 11.79 13.14
N ARG A 497 -6.42 12.27 14.14
CA ARG A 497 -5.04 11.86 14.39
C ARG A 497 -5.04 10.66 15.33
N GLY A 498 -5.08 9.47 14.78
CA GLY A 498 -5.06 8.22 15.54
C GLY A 498 -4.95 7.02 14.63
N PHE A 499 -4.44 5.94 15.18
CA PHE A 499 -4.43 4.66 14.50
C PHE A 499 -5.86 4.18 14.28
N SER A 500 -6.15 3.74 13.06
CA SER A 500 -7.52 3.47 12.66
C SER A 500 -7.61 2.42 11.56
N LEU A 501 -8.79 1.84 11.44
CA LEU A 501 -9.16 0.89 10.40
C LEU A 501 -10.44 1.38 9.71
N LEU A 502 -10.42 1.40 8.38
CA LEU A 502 -11.64 1.56 7.60
C LEU A 502 -12.35 0.21 7.50
N SER A 503 -13.64 0.18 7.85
CA SER A 503 -14.53 -0.97 7.70
C SER A 503 -15.69 -0.59 6.81
N VAL A 504 -15.90 -1.33 5.71
CA VAL A 504 -16.93 -1.04 4.72
C VAL A 504 -17.83 -2.25 4.55
N GLU A 505 -19.12 -2.08 4.85
CA GLU A 505 -20.16 -3.06 4.53
C GLU A 505 -20.71 -2.73 3.13
N ALA A 506 -20.42 -3.58 2.15
CA ALA A 506 -21.01 -3.51 0.83
C ALA A 506 -22.34 -4.26 0.83
N VAL A 507 -23.43 -3.50 0.91
CA VAL A 507 -24.78 -4.02 0.92
C VAL A 507 -25.22 -4.31 -0.51
N SER A 508 -25.76 -5.50 -0.76
CA SER A 508 -26.35 -5.89 -2.05
C SER A 508 -27.87 -5.95 -1.98
N GLY A 509 -28.54 -6.03 -3.14
CA GLY A 509 -29.99 -6.19 -3.24
C GLY A 509 -30.72 -4.95 -3.76
N ALA A 510 -31.97 -4.74 -3.36
CA ALA A 510 -32.85 -3.71 -3.93
C ALA A 510 -32.39 -2.26 -3.64
N ARG A 511 -31.61 -2.05 -2.62
CA ARG A 511 -31.05 -0.74 -2.24
C ARG A 511 -29.56 -0.91 -1.90
N PRO A 512 -28.72 -1.07 -2.92
CA PRO A 512 -27.28 -1.26 -2.69
C PRO A 512 -26.67 -0.02 -2.05
N ALA A 513 -25.70 -0.24 -1.15
CA ALA A 513 -24.98 0.83 -0.46
C ALA A 513 -23.59 0.37 -0.04
N LEU A 514 -22.62 1.29 -0.02
CA LEU A 514 -21.40 1.14 0.76
C LEU A 514 -21.59 1.89 2.09
N LYS A 515 -21.66 1.17 3.20
CA LYS A 515 -21.66 1.77 4.55
C LYS A 515 -20.24 1.79 5.07
N VAL A 516 -19.68 2.96 5.08
CA VAL A 516 -18.28 3.21 5.45
C VAL A 516 -18.20 3.62 6.91
N SER A 517 -17.30 3.02 7.67
CA SER A 517 -17.00 3.38 9.05
C SER A 517 -15.50 3.44 9.28
N ALA A 518 -15.00 4.49 9.92
CA ALA A 518 -13.65 4.54 10.44
C ALA A 518 -13.68 4.17 11.93
N LEU A 519 -12.84 3.24 12.32
CA LEU A 519 -12.76 2.71 13.67
C LEU A 519 -11.40 3.05 14.27
N ALA A 520 -11.36 3.65 15.44
CA ALA A 520 -10.14 3.78 16.23
C ALA A 520 -9.67 2.41 16.74
N GLN A 521 -8.43 2.29 17.17
CA GLN A 521 -7.85 1.02 17.66
C GLN A 521 -8.63 0.37 18.82
N ASN A 522 -9.26 1.18 19.68
CA ASN A 522 -10.12 0.69 20.76
C ASN A 522 -11.47 0.14 20.28
N GLY A 523 -11.79 0.34 19.00
CA GLY A 523 -13.05 -0.06 18.37
C GLY A 523 -14.12 1.03 18.31
N ASP A 524 -13.86 2.23 18.86
CA ASP A 524 -14.78 3.34 18.77
C ASP A 524 -14.91 3.82 17.32
N ARG A 525 -16.15 4.17 16.94
CA ARG A 525 -16.42 4.68 15.61
C ARG A 525 -16.13 6.19 15.53
N VAL A 526 -15.07 6.54 14.79
CA VAL A 526 -14.62 7.92 14.60
C VAL A 526 -15.48 8.64 13.57
N ASP A 527 -15.82 7.94 12.48
CA ASP A 527 -16.62 8.48 11.37
C ASP A 527 -17.50 7.41 10.76
N HIS A 528 -18.59 7.84 10.09
CA HIS A 528 -19.38 6.97 9.25
C HIS A 528 -20.20 7.76 8.23
N PHE A 529 -20.42 7.16 7.06
CA PHE A 529 -21.26 7.70 6.00
C PHE A 529 -21.68 6.57 5.05
N GLU A 530 -22.59 6.88 4.15
CA GLU A 530 -23.03 5.93 3.15
C GLU A 530 -22.85 6.47 1.72
N VAL A 531 -22.45 5.58 0.81
CA VAL A 531 -22.48 5.84 -0.64
C VAL A 531 -23.60 5.01 -1.24
N ARG A 532 -24.48 5.67 -1.97
CA ARG A 532 -25.64 5.05 -2.64
C ARG A 532 -25.70 5.53 -4.08
N ARG A 533 -26.25 4.74 -4.99
CA ARG A 533 -26.45 5.15 -6.38
C ARG A 533 -27.92 5.16 -6.73
N GLY A 534 -28.37 6.22 -7.44
CA GLY A 534 -29.73 6.35 -7.93
C GLY A 534 -30.78 6.59 -6.82
N ALA A 535 -30.36 7.26 -5.72
CA ALA A 535 -31.26 7.63 -4.62
C ALA A 535 -31.86 9.02 -4.80
#